data_bd625a43a3616d142f0c066de528c04f
#
_entry.id   bd625a43a3616d142f0c066de528c04f
#
_cell.length_a   1.000
_cell.length_b   1.000
_cell.length_c   1.000
_cell.angle_alpha   90.00
_cell.angle_beta   90.00
_cell.angle_gamma   90.00
#
_symmetry.space_group_name_H-M   'P 1'
#
loop_
_entity.id
_entity.type
_entity.pdbx_description
1 polymer ?
#
loop_
_entity_poly.entity_id
_entity_poly.type
_entity_poly.pdbx_seq_one_letter_code
_entity_poly.pdbx_strand_id
1 'polypeptide(L)'
;MSGQPSLFTRNGDAPLADRLRPKTLADYIGQRHILGDGMPLAVAIAQKKPFSMLLWGPPGCGKTTLALLLADAFDARYIRLSAVFSGVKEVREAVAQAQQERAIGRKTILFIDEIHRFNKAQQDAFLPYVEDGTLILIGATTENPAFNLNNALLSRLRVFHLKPLSEDELAEKLRRGLAALGLEADEPAIATLAYQAGGDARKAIGWLEEWALLRRQGIDSAAALAQALADQPKALDKQGDWFYELLSAFHKSLRGSSPDGAMYWFARMIDGGADPLTIARRMLCVASEDIGNADPNALNLALNAYQTYERLGAPEGYLALAQTITYLALAPKSNASYKAMKAAFAYVRANPAHPVPLHLRNAPTAVHKNEGYGAGYRYAHDEPQAYAAGQTYLPAEMAGIRFYHPNRRGFEIKLEDKLEQLQALDEQTNTSPNPHRSPS
;
A
#
# COMPACT_ATOMS: atom_id res chain seq x y z
N MET A 1 36.53 -37.69 1.47
CA MET A 1 35.85 -38.29 2.63
C MET A 1 34.37 -38.03 2.47
N SER A 2 33.66 -39.10 2.49
CA SER A 2 32.27 -39.34 2.14
C SER A 2 31.28 -38.42 2.86
N GLY A 3 30.54 -37.63 2.10
CA GLY A 3 29.33 -36.98 2.57
C GLY A 3 28.25 -38.03 2.86
N GLN A 4 27.79 -38.11 4.10
CA GLN A 4 26.65 -38.93 4.47
C GLN A 4 25.39 -38.39 3.75
N PRO A 5 24.61 -39.23 3.06
CA PRO A 5 23.29 -38.82 2.57
C PRO A 5 22.36 -38.66 3.77
N SER A 6 21.67 -37.49 3.82
CA SER A 6 20.63 -37.21 4.80
C SER A 6 19.57 -38.32 4.75
N LEU A 7 19.30 -38.95 5.89
CA LEU A 7 18.35 -40.07 6.08
C LEU A 7 16.85 -39.67 5.93
N PHE A 8 16.53 -38.46 5.45
CA PHE A 8 15.18 -37.93 5.40
C PHE A 8 14.75 -37.39 4.03
N THR A 9 15.12 -38.01 2.95
CA THR A 9 14.52 -37.68 1.63
C THR A 9 14.18 -38.96 0.87
N ARG A 10 13.04 -39.56 1.22
CA ARG A 10 12.27 -40.29 0.23
C ARG A 10 11.63 -39.26 -0.69
N ASN A 11 11.92 -39.32 -1.98
CA ASN A 11 11.38 -38.41 -3.02
C ASN A 11 9.83 -38.42 -3.12
N GLY A 12 9.11 -39.12 -2.24
CA GLY A 12 7.67 -39.20 -2.15
C GLY A 12 7.00 -38.30 -1.10
N ASP A 13 7.78 -37.79 -0.14
CA ASP A 13 7.21 -37.04 1.02
C ASP A 13 7.26 -35.51 0.86
N ALA A 14 7.82 -35.00 -0.24
CA ALA A 14 7.83 -33.56 -0.49
C ALA A 14 6.45 -33.08 -0.95
N PRO A 15 5.96 -31.90 -0.47
CA PRO A 15 4.70 -31.30 -0.91
C PRO A 15 4.62 -31.20 -2.44
N LEU A 16 3.43 -31.41 -2.99
CA LEU A 16 3.21 -31.39 -4.44
C LEU A 16 3.72 -30.09 -5.09
N ALA A 17 3.59 -28.97 -4.41
CA ALA A 17 4.07 -27.67 -4.87
C ALA A 17 5.60 -27.64 -5.11
N ASP A 18 6.38 -28.32 -4.29
CA ASP A 18 7.84 -28.44 -4.49
C ASP A 18 8.18 -29.44 -5.60
N ARG A 19 7.43 -30.53 -5.71
CA ARG A 19 7.60 -31.52 -6.79
C ARG A 19 7.27 -30.93 -8.18
N LEU A 20 6.29 -30.02 -8.26
CA LEU A 20 5.87 -29.33 -9.47
C LEU A 20 6.66 -28.04 -9.76
N ARG A 21 7.70 -27.75 -8.98
CA ARG A 21 8.51 -26.57 -9.23
C ARG A 21 9.25 -26.74 -10.57
N PRO A 22 9.11 -25.79 -11.51
CA PRO A 22 9.83 -25.83 -12.78
C PRO A 22 11.33 -25.97 -12.56
N LYS A 23 11.97 -26.81 -13.36
CA LYS A 23 13.42 -27.04 -13.34
C LYS A 23 14.14 -26.20 -14.39
N THR A 24 13.44 -25.76 -15.41
CA THR A 24 13.96 -24.92 -16.49
C THR A 24 13.03 -23.74 -16.76
N LEU A 25 13.53 -22.71 -17.42
CA LEU A 25 12.70 -21.58 -17.86
C LEU A 25 11.62 -22.01 -18.88
N ALA A 26 11.86 -23.05 -19.66
CA ALA A 26 10.89 -23.59 -20.61
C ALA A 26 9.68 -24.22 -19.89
N ASP A 27 9.87 -24.76 -18.69
CA ASP A 27 8.80 -25.33 -17.87
C ASP A 27 8.02 -24.28 -17.08
N TYR A 28 8.53 -23.02 -17.05
CA TYR A 28 7.94 -21.93 -16.27
C TYR A 28 6.69 -21.39 -16.96
N ILE A 29 5.55 -21.58 -16.34
CA ILE A 29 4.25 -21.17 -16.86
C ILE A 29 3.98 -19.69 -16.51
N GLY A 30 3.47 -18.94 -17.48
CA GLY A 30 3.07 -17.54 -17.31
C GLY A 30 4.15 -16.49 -17.53
N GLN A 31 3.83 -15.26 -17.19
CA GLN A 31 4.71 -14.09 -17.23
C GLN A 31 5.31 -13.78 -18.63
N ARG A 32 4.60 -14.10 -19.71
CA ARG A 32 5.09 -13.88 -21.09
C ARG A 32 5.43 -12.42 -21.40
N HIS A 33 4.80 -11.47 -20.72
CA HIS A 33 5.09 -10.03 -20.85
C HIS A 33 6.48 -9.63 -20.31
N ILE A 34 7.15 -10.52 -19.55
CA ILE A 34 8.51 -10.32 -19.03
C ILE A 34 9.51 -11.25 -19.71
N LEU A 35 9.10 -12.50 -19.96
CA LEU A 35 9.95 -13.58 -20.46
C LEU A 35 9.77 -13.87 -21.95
N GLY A 36 8.79 -13.22 -22.63
CA GLY A 36 8.55 -13.42 -24.05
C GLY A 36 9.73 -12.96 -24.91
N ASP A 37 9.76 -13.41 -26.15
CA ASP A 37 10.81 -13.08 -27.10
C ASP A 37 10.99 -11.57 -27.27
N GLY A 38 12.24 -11.11 -27.23
CA GLY A 38 12.58 -9.69 -27.33
C GLY A 38 12.36 -8.88 -26.06
N MET A 39 11.78 -9.47 -25.01
CA MET A 39 11.64 -8.78 -23.72
C MET A 39 13.01 -8.60 -23.04
N PRO A 40 13.21 -7.50 -22.28
CA PRO A 40 14.52 -7.19 -21.71
C PRO A 40 15.12 -8.29 -20.85
N LEU A 41 14.30 -9.05 -20.13
CA LEU A 41 14.77 -10.16 -19.30
C LEU A 41 15.17 -11.35 -20.16
N ALA A 42 14.40 -11.69 -21.21
CA ALA A 42 14.73 -12.74 -22.17
C ALA A 42 16.04 -12.44 -22.90
N VAL A 43 16.25 -11.20 -23.33
CA VAL A 43 17.50 -10.75 -23.98
C VAL A 43 18.69 -10.88 -23.02
N ALA A 44 18.54 -10.48 -21.76
CA ALA A 44 19.59 -10.61 -20.75
C ALA A 44 19.97 -12.08 -20.50
N ILE A 45 19.00 -12.97 -20.44
CA ILE A 45 19.18 -14.42 -20.29
C ILE A 45 19.97 -14.97 -21.48
N ALA A 46 19.55 -14.65 -22.70
CA ALA A 46 20.22 -15.10 -23.92
C ALA A 46 21.69 -14.62 -24.00
N GLN A 47 21.97 -13.40 -23.49
CA GLN A 47 23.32 -12.83 -23.45
C GLN A 47 24.13 -13.23 -22.20
N LYS A 48 23.56 -13.98 -21.26
CA LYS A 48 24.17 -14.31 -19.96
C LYS A 48 24.67 -13.09 -19.19
N LYS A 49 23.90 -11.98 -19.26
CA LYS A 49 24.22 -10.70 -18.62
C LYS A 49 23.21 -10.40 -17.50
N PRO A 50 23.38 -10.98 -16.30
CA PRO A 50 22.49 -10.71 -15.18
C PRO A 50 22.62 -9.26 -14.70
N PHE A 51 21.54 -8.71 -14.20
CA PHE A 51 21.45 -7.40 -13.58
C PHE A 51 20.55 -7.46 -12.34
N SER A 52 20.72 -6.49 -11.44
CA SER A 52 19.91 -6.40 -10.23
C SER A 52 18.47 -6.01 -10.54
N MET A 53 17.51 -6.71 -9.91
CA MET A 53 16.10 -6.55 -10.19
C MET A 53 15.22 -6.76 -8.97
N LEU A 54 14.00 -6.26 -9.08
CA LEU A 54 12.94 -6.47 -8.12
C LEU A 54 11.77 -7.18 -8.80
N LEU A 55 11.37 -8.33 -8.25
CA LEU A 55 10.21 -9.09 -8.68
C LEU A 55 9.04 -8.72 -7.75
N TRP A 56 8.11 -7.93 -8.25
CA TRP A 56 6.94 -7.49 -7.52
C TRP A 56 5.68 -8.15 -8.06
N GLY A 57 4.79 -8.61 -7.20
CA GLY A 57 3.51 -9.21 -7.62
C GLY A 57 2.88 -10.06 -6.52
N PRO A 58 1.64 -10.57 -6.74
CA PRO A 58 0.86 -11.27 -5.73
C PRO A 58 1.52 -12.58 -5.29
N PRO A 59 1.06 -13.17 -4.16
CA PRO A 59 1.47 -14.50 -3.75
C PRO A 59 1.23 -15.55 -4.84
N GLY A 60 2.02 -16.60 -4.87
CA GLY A 60 1.83 -17.72 -5.79
C GLY A 60 2.06 -17.45 -7.28
N CYS A 61 2.41 -16.21 -7.70
CA CYS A 61 2.69 -15.89 -9.11
C CYS A 61 4.06 -16.35 -9.63
N GLY A 62 4.90 -16.96 -8.76
CA GLY A 62 6.16 -17.59 -9.17
C GLY A 62 7.45 -16.81 -8.93
N LYS A 63 7.46 -15.70 -8.16
CA LYS A 63 8.65 -14.86 -7.89
C LYS A 63 9.89 -15.66 -7.47
N THR A 64 9.77 -16.44 -6.41
CA THR A 64 10.88 -17.25 -5.86
C THR A 64 11.36 -18.29 -6.85
N THR A 65 10.45 -18.90 -7.60
CA THR A 65 10.76 -19.88 -8.64
C THR A 65 11.51 -19.22 -9.79
N LEU A 66 11.05 -18.06 -10.26
CA LEU A 66 11.72 -17.31 -11.32
C LEU A 66 13.14 -16.92 -10.92
N ALA A 67 13.33 -16.43 -9.70
CA ALA A 67 14.66 -16.04 -9.21
C ALA A 67 15.66 -17.21 -9.22
N LEU A 68 15.21 -18.41 -8.84
CA LEU A 68 16.04 -19.63 -8.88
C LEU A 68 16.41 -19.99 -10.33
N LEU A 69 15.43 -20.03 -11.22
CA LEU A 69 15.65 -20.35 -12.65
C LEU A 69 16.54 -19.33 -13.35
N LEU A 70 16.48 -18.06 -12.95
CA LEU A 70 17.37 -17.02 -13.46
C LEU A 70 18.81 -17.24 -13.01
N ALA A 71 19.03 -17.70 -11.79
CA ALA A 71 20.38 -18.00 -11.31
C ALA A 71 21.03 -19.14 -12.13
N ASP A 72 20.27 -20.19 -12.42
CA ASP A 72 20.72 -21.29 -13.28
C ASP A 72 20.97 -20.82 -14.71
N ALA A 73 20.05 -20.02 -15.28
CA ALA A 73 20.18 -19.52 -16.63
C ALA A 73 21.39 -18.59 -16.82
N PHE A 74 21.78 -17.86 -15.79
CA PHE A 74 22.95 -16.97 -15.79
C PHE A 74 24.25 -17.67 -15.36
N ASP A 75 24.21 -18.95 -15.01
CA ASP A 75 25.35 -19.70 -14.45
C ASP A 75 25.98 -18.98 -13.25
N ALA A 76 25.12 -18.47 -12.36
CA ALA A 76 25.52 -17.71 -11.19
C ALA A 76 25.38 -18.52 -9.91
N ARG A 77 26.23 -18.22 -8.92
CA ARG A 77 26.03 -18.73 -7.56
C ARG A 77 24.74 -18.13 -6.98
N TYR A 78 23.83 -18.99 -6.51
CA TYR A 78 22.59 -18.58 -5.87
C TYR A 78 22.71 -18.59 -4.36
N ILE A 79 22.47 -17.46 -3.72
CA ILE A 79 22.38 -17.32 -2.27
C ILE A 79 20.98 -16.82 -1.95
N ARG A 80 20.27 -17.49 -1.03
CA ARG A 80 18.94 -17.10 -0.61
C ARG A 80 18.96 -16.56 0.81
N LEU A 81 18.40 -15.38 1.02
CA LEU A 81 18.08 -14.83 2.33
C LEU A 81 16.56 -14.63 2.46
N SER A 82 16.06 -14.77 3.67
CA SER A 82 14.68 -14.41 4.00
C SER A 82 14.72 -13.16 4.88
N ALA A 83 14.08 -12.08 4.46
CA ALA A 83 14.04 -10.84 5.23
C ALA A 83 13.37 -11.01 6.61
N VAL A 84 12.59 -12.09 6.80
CA VAL A 84 11.95 -12.42 8.08
C VAL A 84 12.95 -12.95 9.11
N PHE A 85 13.96 -13.73 8.66
CA PHE A 85 14.87 -14.47 9.54
C PHE A 85 16.32 -13.99 9.44
N SER A 86 16.65 -13.09 8.49
CA SER A 86 18.01 -12.66 8.23
C SER A 86 18.27 -11.25 8.78
N GLY A 87 19.41 -11.09 9.46
CA GLY A 87 19.90 -9.81 9.95
C GLY A 87 21.16 -9.34 9.19
N VAL A 88 21.82 -8.33 9.73
CA VAL A 88 23.06 -7.76 9.15
C VAL A 88 24.19 -8.80 9.06
N LYS A 89 24.20 -9.77 9.96
CA LYS A 89 25.23 -10.84 9.99
C LYS A 89 25.13 -11.71 8.74
N GLU A 90 23.94 -12.21 8.43
CA GLU A 90 23.69 -13.07 7.27
C GLU A 90 23.96 -12.32 5.96
N VAL A 91 23.66 -11.02 5.92
CA VAL A 91 24.04 -10.17 4.79
C VAL A 91 25.56 -10.12 4.59
N ARG A 92 26.34 -9.92 5.66
CA ARG A 92 27.81 -9.88 5.59
C ARG A 92 28.40 -11.24 5.14
N GLU A 93 27.82 -12.34 5.61
CA GLU A 93 28.22 -13.69 5.20
C GLU A 93 27.96 -13.90 3.69
N ALA A 94 26.80 -13.47 3.19
CA ALA A 94 26.48 -13.53 1.77
C ALA A 94 27.45 -12.70 0.91
N VAL A 95 27.81 -11.51 1.38
CA VAL A 95 28.80 -10.65 0.73
C VAL A 95 30.18 -11.31 0.69
N ALA A 96 30.65 -11.90 1.80
CA ALA A 96 31.92 -12.59 1.86
C ALA A 96 31.98 -13.78 0.86
N GLN A 97 30.89 -14.56 0.78
CA GLN A 97 30.77 -15.62 -0.22
C GLN A 97 30.82 -15.06 -1.66
N ALA A 98 30.10 -13.96 -1.93
CA ALA A 98 30.10 -13.35 -3.26
C ALA A 98 31.49 -12.83 -3.68
N GLN A 99 32.26 -12.30 -2.74
CA GLN A 99 33.65 -11.87 -2.98
C GLN A 99 34.55 -13.05 -3.34
N GLN A 100 34.37 -14.22 -2.67
CA GLN A 100 35.08 -15.43 -3.00
C GLN A 100 34.73 -15.96 -4.39
N GLU A 101 33.45 -15.98 -4.75
CA GLU A 101 32.99 -16.40 -6.08
C GLU A 101 33.51 -15.46 -7.18
N ARG A 102 33.51 -14.13 -6.91
CA ARG A 102 34.05 -13.11 -7.82
C ARG A 102 35.55 -13.32 -8.09
N ALA A 103 36.33 -13.74 -7.08
CA ALA A 103 37.76 -14.00 -7.24
C ALA A 103 38.06 -15.15 -8.21
N ILE A 104 37.11 -16.07 -8.41
CA ILE A 104 37.20 -17.18 -9.38
C ILE A 104 36.41 -16.87 -10.68
N GLY A 105 35.97 -15.63 -10.86
CA GLY A 105 35.26 -15.17 -12.07
C GLY A 105 33.78 -15.54 -12.13
N ARG A 106 33.18 -16.05 -11.05
CA ARG A 106 31.77 -16.45 -10.98
C ARG A 106 30.93 -15.33 -10.41
N LYS A 107 29.77 -15.06 -11.03
CA LYS A 107 28.78 -14.08 -10.53
C LYS A 107 27.97 -14.68 -9.40
N THR A 108 27.51 -13.82 -8.48
CA THR A 108 26.63 -14.21 -7.38
C THR A 108 25.31 -13.48 -7.46
N ILE A 109 24.22 -14.23 -7.51
CA ILE A 109 22.86 -13.73 -7.35
C ILE A 109 22.43 -13.91 -5.89
N LEU A 110 22.19 -12.81 -5.22
CA LEU A 110 21.59 -12.77 -3.89
C LEU A 110 20.07 -12.58 -4.06
N PHE A 111 19.30 -13.60 -3.70
CA PHE A 111 17.85 -13.53 -3.67
C PHE A 111 17.37 -13.21 -2.27
N ILE A 112 16.51 -12.18 -2.15
CA ILE A 112 15.89 -11.77 -0.89
C ILE A 112 14.38 -11.88 -1.03
N ASP A 113 13.80 -12.85 -0.32
CA ASP A 113 12.35 -13.02 -0.24
C ASP A 113 11.76 -12.01 0.75
N GLU A 114 10.63 -11.38 0.37
CA GLU A 114 9.93 -10.35 1.14
C GLU A 114 10.86 -9.18 1.56
N ILE A 115 11.62 -8.65 0.60
CA ILE A 115 12.65 -7.64 0.83
C ILE A 115 12.12 -6.37 1.54
N HIS A 116 10.81 -6.07 1.42
CA HIS A 116 10.16 -4.95 2.11
C HIS A 116 10.20 -5.06 3.64
N ARG A 117 10.45 -6.23 4.20
CA ARG A 117 10.58 -6.44 5.65
C ARG A 117 11.94 -6.02 6.22
N PHE A 118 12.91 -5.77 5.37
CA PHE A 118 14.17 -5.17 5.81
C PHE A 118 13.98 -3.70 6.15
N ASN A 119 14.51 -3.27 7.30
CA ASN A 119 14.56 -1.85 7.64
C ASN A 119 15.54 -1.09 6.74
N LYS A 120 15.50 0.24 6.80
CA LYS A 120 16.32 1.12 5.95
C LYS A 120 17.82 0.80 6.05
N ALA A 121 18.35 0.58 7.25
CA ALA A 121 19.78 0.29 7.45
C ALA A 121 20.19 -1.06 6.83
N GLN A 122 19.29 -2.06 6.87
CA GLN A 122 19.53 -3.35 6.23
C GLN A 122 19.47 -3.24 4.70
N GLN A 123 18.56 -2.41 4.16
CA GLN A 123 18.50 -2.14 2.73
C GLN A 123 19.74 -1.37 2.26
N ASP A 124 20.21 -0.39 3.02
CA ASP A 124 21.42 0.38 2.71
C ASP A 124 22.70 -0.48 2.72
N ALA A 125 22.73 -1.55 3.52
CA ALA A 125 23.88 -2.46 3.60
C ALA A 125 24.22 -3.17 2.30
N PHE A 126 23.28 -3.28 1.35
CA PHE A 126 23.52 -3.89 0.04
C PHE A 126 24.08 -2.92 -1.00
N LEU A 127 23.85 -1.61 -0.84
CA LEU A 127 24.10 -0.61 -1.86
C LEU A 127 25.52 -0.67 -2.44
N PRO A 128 26.59 -0.69 -1.62
CA PRO A 128 27.96 -0.70 -2.16
C PRO A 128 28.23 -1.93 -3.05
N TYR A 129 27.67 -3.08 -2.69
CA TYR A 129 27.93 -4.36 -3.37
C TYR A 129 27.06 -4.57 -4.61
N VAL A 130 25.92 -3.89 -4.68
CA VAL A 130 25.08 -3.80 -5.89
C VAL A 130 25.70 -2.83 -6.89
N GLU A 131 26.27 -1.72 -6.42
CA GLU A 131 26.92 -0.70 -7.24
C GLU A 131 28.22 -1.21 -7.90
N ASP A 132 29.05 -1.90 -7.14
CA ASP A 132 30.34 -2.41 -7.66
C ASP A 132 30.18 -3.75 -8.40
N GLY A 133 28.96 -4.31 -8.46
CA GLY A 133 28.64 -5.57 -9.13
C GLY A 133 29.17 -6.82 -8.41
N THR A 134 29.59 -6.72 -7.15
CA THR A 134 29.94 -7.89 -6.30
C THR A 134 28.73 -8.79 -6.09
N LEU A 135 27.55 -8.18 -5.89
CA LEU A 135 26.28 -8.85 -5.78
C LEU A 135 25.32 -8.42 -6.89
N ILE A 136 24.63 -9.37 -7.48
CA ILE A 136 23.45 -9.14 -8.30
C ILE A 136 22.25 -9.42 -7.42
N LEU A 137 21.53 -8.36 -7.05
CA LEU A 137 20.40 -8.47 -6.15
C LEU A 137 19.12 -8.79 -6.90
N ILE A 138 18.44 -9.86 -6.53
CA ILE A 138 17.05 -10.14 -6.93
C ILE A 138 16.18 -10.06 -5.69
N GLY A 139 15.47 -8.96 -5.51
CA GLY A 139 14.47 -8.82 -4.46
C GLY A 139 13.12 -9.38 -4.90
N ALA A 140 12.37 -10.00 -3.99
CA ALA A 140 10.97 -10.34 -4.20
C ALA A 140 10.11 -9.65 -3.15
N THR A 141 8.94 -9.13 -3.57
CA THR A 141 7.97 -8.50 -2.68
C THR A 141 6.55 -8.68 -3.20
N THR A 142 5.61 -8.78 -2.26
CA THR A 142 4.18 -8.70 -2.53
C THR A 142 3.65 -7.27 -2.41
N GLU A 143 4.39 -6.37 -1.76
CA GLU A 143 3.99 -4.99 -1.50
C GLU A 143 4.51 -4.03 -2.58
N ASN A 144 3.80 -2.91 -2.76
CA ASN A 144 4.23 -1.89 -3.72
C ASN A 144 5.58 -1.31 -3.33
N PRO A 145 6.61 -1.48 -4.17
CA PRO A 145 7.98 -1.11 -3.84
C PRO A 145 8.16 0.40 -3.60
N ALA A 146 7.31 1.24 -4.18
CA ALA A 146 7.38 2.69 -4.02
C ALA A 146 7.14 3.17 -2.57
N PHE A 147 6.48 2.35 -1.75
CA PHE A 147 6.18 2.71 -0.36
C PHE A 147 7.11 2.08 0.66
N ASN A 148 7.72 0.93 0.33
CA ASN A 148 8.38 0.09 1.32
C ASN A 148 9.89 -0.09 1.09
N LEU A 149 10.39 0.30 -0.08
CA LEU A 149 11.82 0.29 -0.36
C LEU A 149 12.39 1.72 -0.40
N ASN A 150 13.64 1.86 0.03
CA ASN A 150 14.29 3.15 -0.06
C ASN A 150 14.62 3.52 -1.51
N ASN A 151 14.58 4.82 -1.81
CA ASN A 151 14.81 5.33 -3.16
C ASN A 151 16.21 5.01 -3.69
N ALA A 152 17.21 4.91 -2.81
CA ALA A 152 18.59 4.59 -3.17
C ALA A 152 18.70 3.16 -3.71
N LEU A 153 18.01 2.20 -3.11
CA LEU A 153 17.94 0.83 -3.59
C LEU A 153 17.10 0.71 -4.87
N LEU A 154 15.92 1.34 -4.89
CA LEU A 154 15.02 1.30 -6.06
C LEU A 154 15.67 1.85 -7.34
N SER A 155 16.48 2.91 -7.23
CA SER A 155 17.15 3.50 -8.39
C SER A 155 18.19 2.57 -9.04
N ARG A 156 18.60 1.49 -8.36
CA ARG A 156 19.58 0.50 -8.79
C ARG A 156 18.98 -0.83 -9.21
N LEU A 157 17.66 -0.99 -9.01
CA LEU A 157 16.93 -2.21 -9.35
C LEU A 157 15.99 -1.96 -10.53
N ARG A 158 15.98 -2.89 -11.47
CA ARG A 158 14.94 -2.91 -12.49
C ARG A 158 13.70 -3.61 -11.96
N VAL A 159 12.58 -2.92 -11.89
CA VAL A 159 11.33 -3.48 -11.36
C VAL A 159 10.60 -4.26 -12.44
N PHE A 160 10.23 -5.51 -12.13
CA PHE A 160 9.36 -6.37 -12.94
C PHE A 160 8.10 -6.69 -12.16
N HIS A 161 6.95 -6.33 -12.74
CA HIS A 161 5.66 -6.65 -12.18
C HIS A 161 5.18 -8.01 -12.69
N LEU A 162 5.12 -9.00 -11.80
CA LEU A 162 4.56 -10.33 -12.09
C LEU A 162 3.04 -10.28 -11.89
N LYS A 163 2.32 -10.73 -12.90
CA LYS A 163 0.85 -10.80 -12.85
C LYS A 163 0.37 -12.08 -12.16
N PRO A 164 -0.85 -12.10 -11.60
CA PRO A 164 -1.52 -13.34 -11.25
C PRO A 164 -1.52 -14.29 -12.45
N LEU A 165 -1.42 -15.58 -12.21
CA LEU A 165 -1.58 -16.55 -13.30
C LEU A 165 -3.03 -16.55 -13.81
N SER A 166 -3.21 -16.68 -15.12
CA SER A 166 -4.55 -16.83 -15.69
C SER A 166 -5.16 -18.20 -15.32
N GLU A 167 -6.47 -18.32 -15.48
CA GLU A 167 -7.16 -19.61 -15.25
C GLU A 167 -6.60 -20.72 -16.13
N ASP A 168 -6.29 -20.43 -17.41
CA ASP A 168 -5.69 -21.39 -18.33
C ASP A 168 -4.28 -21.81 -17.89
N GLU A 169 -3.45 -20.87 -17.43
CA GLU A 169 -2.11 -21.13 -16.91
C GLU A 169 -2.15 -21.98 -15.63
N LEU A 170 -3.13 -21.72 -14.75
CA LEU A 170 -3.37 -22.52 -13.56
C LEU A 170 -3.90 -23.92 -13.94
N ALA A 171 -4.84 -24.04 -14.87
CA ALA A 171 -5.37 -25.30 -15.35
C ALA A 171 -4.26 -26.19 -15.95
N GLU A 172 -3.35 -25.62 -16.76
CA GLU A 172 -2.19 -26.33 -17.27
C GLU A 172 -1.29 -26.86 -16.12
N LYS A 173 -1.07 -26.04 -15.11
CA LYS A 173 -0.26 -26.43 -13.94
C LYS A 173 -0.93 -27.53 -13.13
N LEU A 174 -2.25 -27.47 -12.96
CA LEU A 174 -3.04 -28.50 -12.26
C LEU A 174 -3.05 -29.83 -13.04
N ARG A 175 -3.16 -29.82 -14.38
CA ARG A 175 -3.02 -31.03 -15.22
C ARG A 175 -1.64 -31.68 -15.02
N ARG A 176 -0.57 -30.89 -15.02
CA ARG A 176 0.78 -31.41 -14.70
C ARG A 176 0.85 -32.00 -13.29
N GLY A 177 0.13 -31.42 -12.32
CA GLY A 177 -0.01 -31.92 -10.97
C GLY A 177 -0.70 -33.29 -10.91
N LEU A 178 -1.83 -33.45 -11.59
CA LEU A 178 -2.55 -34.73 -11.68
C LEU A 178 -1.69 -35.81 -12.33
N ALA A 179 -1.03 -35.51 -13.42
CA ALA A 179 -0.09 -36.42 -14.07
C ALA A 179 1.05 -36.87 -13.13
N ALA A 180 1.61 -35.94 -12.33
CA ALA A 180 2.64 -36.26 -11.33
C ALA A 180 2.12 -37.10 -10.17
N LEU A 181 0.80 -37.07 -9.90
CA LEU A 181 0.13 -37.92 -8.92
C LEU A 181 -0.36 -39.26 -9.49
N GLY A 182 -0.23 -39.47 -10.80
CA GLY A 182 -0.73 -40.67 -11.51
C GLY A 182 -2.26 -40.73 -11.58
N LEU A 183 -2.93 -39.57 -11.61
CA LEU A 183 -4.36 -39.43 -11.72
C LEU A 183 -4.75 -38.91 -13.11
N GLU A 184 -5.92 -39.35 -13.60
CA GLU A 184 -6.49 -38.81 -14.82
C GLU A 184 -6.98 -37.37 -14.63
N ALA A 185 -6.99 -36.61 -15.71
CA ALA A 185 -7.47 -35.24 -15.69
C ALA A 185 -8.99 -35.18 -15.45
N ASP A 186 -9.39 -34.44 -14.43
CA ASP A 186 -10.78 -34.12 -14.12
C ASP A 186 -11.00 -32.63 -14.47
N GLU A 187 -11.42 -32.36 -15.71
CA GLU A 187 -11.51 -30.97 -16.21
C GLU A 187 -12.48 -30.08 -15.41
N PRO A 188 -13.65 -30.56 -14.93
CA PRO A 188 -14.51 -29.77 -14.04
C PRO A 188 -13.83 -29.39 -12.73
N ALA A 189 -13.10 -30.31 -12.11
CA ALA A 189 -12.36 -30.02 -10.88
C ALA A 189 -11.22 -29.05 -11.14
N ILE A 190 -10.44 -29.25 -12.22
CA ILE A 190 -9.36 -28.35 -12.64
C ILE A 190 -9.90 -26.92 -12.87
N ALA A 191 -10.97 -26.76 -13.62
CA ALA A 191 -11.56 -25.45 -13.89
C ALA A 191 -12.01 -24.74 -12.59
N THR A 192 -12.66 -25.48 -11.69
CA THR A 192 -13.12 -24.93 -10.42
C THR A 192 -11.94 -24.52 -9.53
N LEU A 193 -10.92 -25.36 -9.40
CA LEU A 193 -9.73 -25.05 -8.61
C LEU A 193 -8.97 -23.85 -9.18
N ALA A 194 -8.81 -23.78 -10.51
CA ALA A 194 -8.15 -22.67 -11.19
C ALA A 194 -8.89 -21.33 -10.96
N TYR A 195 -10.22 -21.34 -11.13
CA TYR A 195 -11.05 -20.17 -10.87
C TYR A 195 -10.97 -19.70 -9.41
N GLN A 196 -11.16 -20.61 -8.46
CA GLN A 196 -11.16 -20.28 -7.03
C GLN A 196 -9.79 -19.81 -6.51
N ALA A 197 -8.69 -20.27 -7.11
CA ALA A 197 -7.35 -19.88 -6.70
C ALA A 197 -7.00 -18.43 -7.04
N GLY A 198 -7.73 -17.78 -7.95
CA GLY A 198 -7.58 -16.36 -8.25
C GLY A 198 -6.16 -15.94 -8.67
N GLY A 199 -5.45 -16.83 -9.40
CA GLY A 199 -4.10 -16.58 -9.88
C GLY A 199 -2.96 -17.06 -8.96
N ASP A 200 -3.27 -17.62 -7.79
CA ASP A 200 -2.29 -18.17 -6.84
C ASP A 200 -2.04 -19.67 -7.07
N ALA A 201 -0.91 -19.99 -7.73
CA ALA A 201 -0.55 -21.38 -8.01
C ALA A 201 -0.27 -22.23 -6.75
N ARG A 202 0.17 -21.61 -5.64
CA ARG A 202 0.43 -22.34 -4.39
C ARG A 202 -0.87 -22.84 -3.78
N LYS A 203 -1.91 -21.99 -3.77
CA LYS A 203 -3.25 -22.38 -3.33
C LYS A 203 -3.84 -23.46 -4.24
N ALA A 204 -3.81 -23.23 -5.56
CA ALA A 204 -4.35 -24.19 -6.53
C ALA A 204 -3.74 -25.58 -6.36
N ILE A 205 -2.42 -25.68 -6.21
CA ILE A 205 -1.71 -26.94 -6.03
C ILE A 205 -2.04 -27.56 -4.67
N GLY A 206 -2.12 -26.78 -3.60
CA GLY A 206 -2.48 -27.28 -2.27
C GLY A 206 -3.88 -27.91 -2.27
N TRP A 207 -4.87 -27.23 -2.86
CA TRP A 207 -6.23 -27.78 -3.00
C TRP A 207 -6.28 -29.01 -3.91
N LEU A 208 -5.47 -29.04 -4.97
CA LEU A 208 -5.34 -30.23 -5.81
C LEU A 208 -4.79 -31.42 -5.03
N GLU A 209 -3.79 -31.21 -4.18
CA GLU A 209 -3.19 -32.28 -3.36
C GLU A 209 -4.21 -32.83 -2.37
N GLU A 210 -4.99 -31.98 -1.73
CA GLU A 210 -6.08 -32.37 -0.84
C GLU A 210 -7.21 -33.10 -1.57
N TRP A 211 -7.69 -32.53 -2.68
CA TRP A 211 -8.67 -33.17 -3.56
C TRP A 211 -8.20 -34.57 -4.00
N ALA A 212 -6.95 -34.70 -4.43
CA ALA A 212 -6.38 -35.98 -4.87
C ALA A 212 -6.32 -37.01 -3.74
N LEU A 213 -6.04 -36.56 -2.51
CA LEU A 213 -6.05 -37.42 -1.32
C LEU A 213 -7.46 -37.96 -1.05
N LEU A 214 -8.48 -37.11 -1.09
CA LEU A 214 -9.89 -37.48 -0.90
C LEU A 214 -10.37 -38.43 -2.00
N ARG A 215 -9.97 -38.19 -3.25
CA ARG A 215 -10.28 -39.09 -4.40
C ARG A 215 -9.69 -40.47 -4.21
N ARG A 216 -8.48 -40.59 -3.68
CA ARG A 216 -7.85 -41.88 -3.36
C ARG A 216 -8.56 -42.65 -2.25
N GLN A 217 -9.30 -41.97 -1.40
CA GLN A 217 -10.15 -42.57 -0.36
C GLN A 217 -11.52 -43.00 -0.91
N GLY A 218 -11.80 -42.83 -2.22
CA GLY A 218 -13.02 -43.24 -2.88
C GLY A 218 -14.16 -42.19 -2.79
N ILE A 219 -13.83 -40.96 -2.30
CA ILE A 219 -14.80 -39.86 -2.26
C ILE A 219 -15.08 -39.39 -3.71
N ASP A 220 -16.33 -39.17 -4.04
CA ASP A 220 -16.73 -38.59 -5.33
C ASP A 220 -16.07 -37.25 -5.63
N SER A 221 -15.82 -36.96 -6.92
CA SER A 221 -15.09 -35.78 -7.34
C SER A 221 -15.70 -34.46 -6.84
N ALA A 222 -17.02 -34.32 -6.95
CA ALA A 222 -17.72 -33.09 -6.53
C ALA A 222 -17.68 -32.93 -5.00
N ALA A 223 -17.89 -34.03 -4.26
CA ALA A 223 -17.79 -34.03 -2.79
C ALA A 223 -16.36 -33.75 -2.30
N ALA A 224 -15.34 -34.34 -2.94
CA ALA A 224 -13.96 -34.08 -2.63
C ALA A 224 -13.57 -32.61 -2.92
N LEU A 225 -14.09 -32.03 -4.01
CA LEU A 225 -13.87 -30.64 -4.35
C LEU A 225 -14.51 -29.70 -3.31
N ALA A 226 -15.76 -29.97 -2.92
CA ALA A 226 -16.42 -29.20 -1.89
C ALA A 226 -15.66 -29.23 -0.54
N GLN A 227 -15.12 -30.38 -0.17
CA GLN A 227 -14.31 -30.50 1.07
C GLN A 227 -12.97 -29.75 0.95
N ALA A 228 -12.25 -29.92 -0.14
CA ALA A 228 -10.96 -29.24 -0.35
C ALA A 228 -11.08 -27.71 -0.37
N LEU A 229 -12.25 -27.17 -0.70
CA LEU A 229 -12.51 -25.73 -0.73
C LEU A 229 -13.22 -25.21 0.52
N ALA A 230 -13.76 -26.08 1.41
CA ALA A 230 -14.65 -25.67 2.50
C ALA A 230 -13.96 -24.89 3.64
N ASP A 231 -12.71 -25.19 3.95
CA ASP A 231 -12.04 -24.70 5.18
C ASP A 231 -11.02 -23.59 4.94
N GLN A 232 -10.99 -23.02 3.75
CA GLN A 232 -10.02 -21.96 3.46
C GLN A 232 -10.67 -20.58 3.53
N PRO A 233 -10.27 -19.71 4.48
CA PRO A 233 -10.61 -18.30 4.36
C PRO A 233 -10.12 -17.84 2.99
N LYS A 234 -10.97 -17.14 2.22
CA LYS A 234 -10.56 -16.47 0.99
C LYS A 234 -9.48 -15.46 1.38
N ALA A 235 -8.24 -15.93 1.50
CA ALA A 235 -7.15 -15.17 2.05
C ALA A 235 -6.87 -13.98 1.14
N LEU A 236 -7.32 -12.83 1.57
CA LEU A 236 -6.72 -11.58 1.13
C LEU A 236 -5.25 -11.61 1.56
N ASP A 237 -4.37 -11.33 0.62
CA ASP A 237 -3.02 -10.91 0.96
C ASP A 237 -3.15 -9.65 1.82
N LYS A 238 -3.01 -9.81 3.14
CA LYS A 238 -3.27 -8.76 4.14
C LYS A 238 -2.38 -7.54 3.98
N GLN A 239 -1.37 -7.60 3.13
CA GLN A 239 -0.36 -6.56 2.89
C GLN A 239 -0.05 -6.35 1.40
N GLY A 240 -0.73 -7.02 0.47
CA GLY A 240 -0.52 -6.89 -0.98
C GLY A 240 -1.33 -5.79 -1.65
N ASP A 241 -1.00 -5.51 -2.90
CA ASP A 241 -1.67 -4.50 -3.74
C ASP A 241 -3.19 -4.69 -3.80
N TRP A 242 -3.67 -5.93 -3.74
CA TRP A 242 -5.09 -6.25 -3.79
C TRP A 242 -5.88 -5.69 -2.60
N PHE A 243 -5.30 -5.70 -1.39
CA PHE A 243 -5.93 -5.06 -0.23
C PHE A 243 -6.02 -3.54 -0.42
N TYR A 244 -4.96 -2.91 -0.92
CA TYR A 244 -4.96 -1.47 -1.22
C TYR A 244 -5.94 -1.11 -2.33
N GLU A 245 -6.11 -1.97 -3.35
CA GLU A 245 -7.12 -1.80 -4.40
C GLU A 245 -8.54 -1.87 -3.84
N LEU A 246 -8.85 -2.87 -3.00
CA LEU A 246 -10.14 -2.99 -2.33
C LEU A 246 -10.41 -1.80 -1.41
N LEU A 247 -9.41 -1.38 -0.63
CA LEU A 247 -9.52 -0.22 0.25
C LEU A 247 -9.70 1.08 -0.54
N SER A 248 -9.09 1.17 -1.73
CA SER A 248 -9.28 2.28 -2.67
C SER A 248 -10.68 2.26 -3.30
N ALA A 249 -11.20 1.10 -3.68
CA ALA A 249 -12.56 0.93 -4.19
C ALA A 249 -13.60 1.29 -3.13
N PHE A 250 -13.41 0.84 -1.89
CA PHE A 250 -14.22 1.20 -0.73
C PHE A 250 -14.26 2.72 -0.52
N HIS A 251 -13.09 3.37 -0.46
CA HIS A 251 -12.97 4.82 -0.30
C HIS A 251 -13.69 5.58 -1.43
N LYS A 252 -13.48 5.16 -2.69
CA LYS A 252 -14.13 5.77 -3.86
C LYS A 252 -15.65 5.58 -3.85
N SER A 253 -16.13 4.45 -3.33
CA SER A 253 -17.57 4.20 -3.17
C SER A 253 -18.19 5.15 -2.14
N LEU A 254 -17.53 5.38 -1.01
CA LEU A 254 -17.96 6.36 0.00
C LEU A 254 -17.96 7.79 -0.58
N ARG A 255 -16.87 8.17 -1.27
CA ARG A 255 -16.75 9.48 -1.94
C ARG A 255 -17.81 9.65 -3.03
N GLY A 256 -18.10 8.60 -3.78
CA GLY A 256 -19.07 8.58 -4.88
C GLY A 256 -20.52 8.40 -4.43
N SER A 257 -20.79 8.41 -3.11
CA SER A 257 -22.15 8.29 -2.54
C SER A 257 -22.85 6.96 -2.92
N SER A 258 -22.09 5.87 -2.97
CA SER A 258 -22.59 4.51 -3.22
C SER A 258 -22.55 3.66 -1.95
N PRO A 259 -23.63 3.60 -1.16
CA PRO A 259 -23.68 2.79 0.07
C PRO A 259 -23.54 1.29 -0.23
N ASP A 260 -24.17 0.79 -1.27
CA ASP A 260 -24.11 -0.63 -1.68
C ASP A 260 -22.69 -1.01 -2.12
N GLY A 261 -22.05 -0.16 -2.93
CA GLY A 261 -20.66 -0.35 -3.33
C GLY A 261 -19.70 -0.36 -2.14
N ALA A 262 -19.87 0.57 -1.22
CA ALA A 262 -19.06 0.63 0.00
C ALA A 262 -19.28 -0.60 0.88
N MET A 263 -20.53 -1.05 1.06
CA MET A 263 -20.88 -2.24 1.83
C MET A 263 -20.32 -3.51 1.20
N TYR A 264 -20.41 -3.64 -0.13
CA TYR A 264 -19.83 -4.78 -0.84
C TYR A 264 -18.30 -4.89 -0.65
N TRP A 265 -17.58 -3.78 -0.82
CA TRP A 265 -16.13 -3.79 -0.62
C TRP A 265 -15.74 -4.01 0.83
N PHE A 266 -16.52 -3.48 1.80
CA PHE A 266 -16.35 -3.78 3.21
C PHE A 266 -16.49 -5.27 3.49
N ALA A 267 -17.62 -5.87 3.08
CA ALA A 267 -17.87 -7.30 3.29
C ALA A 267 -16.79 -8.18 2.65
N ARG A 268 -16.34 -7.82 1.44
CA ARG A 268 -15.28 -8.54 0.73
C ARG A 268 -13.93 -8.44 1.43
N MET A 269 -13.60 -7.28 2.03
CA MET A 269 -12.38 -7.14 2.83
C MET A 269 -12.46 -7.97 4.11
N ILE A 270 -13.62 -7.99 4.79
CA ILE A 270 -13.83 -8.79 6.01
C ILE A 270 -13.74 -10.29 5.70
N ASP A 271 -14.45 -10.77 4.68
CA ASP A 271 -14.41 -12.18 4.22
C ASP A 271 -12.98 -12.62 3.87
N GLY A 272 -12.19 -11.71 3.32
CA GLY A 272 -10.77 -11.92 3.04
C GLY A 272 -9.85 -11.82 4.26
N GLY A 273 -10.37 -11.57 5.47
CA GLY A 273 -9.60 -11.51 6.71
C GLY A 273 -8.83 -10.21 6.93
N ALA A 274 -9.26 -9.10 6.29
CA ALA A 274 -8.70 -7.79 6.59
C ALA A 274 -8.94 -7.39 8.05
N ASP A 275 -8.01 -6.62 8.62
CA ASP A 275 -8.22 -6.01 9.93
C ASP A 275 -9.29 -4.93 9.85
N PRO A 276 -10.44 -5.08 10.54
CA PRO A 276 -11.54 -4.12 10.51
C PRO A 276 -11.14 -2.73 11.01
N LEU A 277 -10.16 -2.64 11.92
CA LEU A 277 -9.64 -1.35 12.39
C LEU A 277 -8.89 -0.60 11.30
N THR A 278 -8.26 -1.30 10.36
CA THR A 278 -7.65 -0.67 9.18
C THR A 278 -8.71 -0.07 8.24
N ILE A 279 -9.86 -0.75 8.09
CA ILE A 279 -10.99 -0.20 7.32
C ILE A 279 -11.60 1.01 8.05
N ALA A 280 -11.79 0.90 9.37
CA ALA A 280 -12.29 2.01 10.19
C ALA A 280 -11.38 3.25 10.14
N ARG A 281 -10.05 3.08 10.15
CA ARG A 281 -9.09 4.18 9.91
C ARG A 281 -9.31 4.85 8.55
N ARG A 282 -9.64 4.10 7.51
CA ARG A 282 -9.97 4.65 6.19
C ARG A 282 -11.26 5.47 6.22
N MET A 283 -12.26 5.06 7.04
CA MET A 283 -13.49 5.83 7.25
C MET A 283 -13.21 7.20 7.89
N LEU A 284 -12.28 7.28 8.87
CA LEU A 284 -11.82 8.55 9.44
C LEU A 284 -11.19 9.47 8.38
N CYS A 285 -10.40 8.90 7.46
CA CYS A 285 -9.83 9.66 6.34
C CYS A 285 -10.94 10.24 5.44
N VAL A 286 -11.92 9.42 5.03
CA VAL A 286 -13.07 9.86 4.20
C VAL A 286 -13.85 10.98 4.89
N ALA A 287 -14.13 10.81 6.19
CA ALA A 287 -14.88 11.81 6.97
C ALA A 287 -14.19 13.17 6.98
N SER A 288 -12.86 13.21 7.02
CA SER A 288 -12.07 14.46 7.03
C SER A 288 -11.77 14.99 5.63
N GLU A 289 -11.45 14.11 4.66
CA GLU A 289 -11.00 14.50 3.32
C GLU A 289 -12.15 14.82 2.37
N ASP A 290 -13.21 13.99 2.37
CA ASP A 290 -14.28 14.04 1.36
C ASP A 290 -15.60 14.63 1.87
N ILE A 291 -15.83 14.58 3.19
CA ILE A 291 -17.04 15.15 3.82
C ILE A 291 -16.69 16.47 4.50
N GLY A 292 -15.65 16.49 5.32
CA GLY A 292 -15.13 17.68 5.97
C GLY A 292 -16.23 18.48 6.69
N ASN A 293 -16.23 19.78 6.46
CA ASN A 293 -17.20 20.70 7.10
C ASN A 293 -18.60 20.67 6.46
N ALA A 294 -18.82 19.93 5.38
CA ALA A 294 -20.19 19.76 4.87
C ALA A 294 -21.06 18.99 5.86
N ASP A 295 -20.46 18.08 6.63
CA ASP A 295 -21.08 17.41 7.77
C ASP A 295 -20.07 17.16 8.89
N PRO A 296 -19.92 18.08 9.85
CA PRO A 296 -18.95 17.95 10.95
C PRO A 296 -19.16 16.73 11.84
N ASN A 297 -20.37 16.13 11.84
CA ASN A 297 -20.67 14.94 12.64
C ASN A 297 -20.07 13.65 12.04
N ALA A 298 -19.75 13.66 10.75
CA ALA A 298 -19.20 12.48 10.06
C ALA A 298 -17.93 11.94 10.72
N LEU A 299 -17.02 12.82 11.14
CA LEU A 299 -15.78 12.42 11.82
C LEU A 299 -16.06 11.80 13.21
N ASN A 300 -17.02 12.35 13.95
CA ASN A 300 -17.41 11.81 15.25
C ASN A 300 -18.00 10.41 15.13
N LEU A 301 -18.87 10.18 14.14
CA LEU A 301 -19.47 8.87 13.89
C LEU A 301 -18.40 7.85 13.46
N ALA A 302 -17.47 8.23 12.59
CA ALA A 302 -16.37 7.36 12.19
C ALA A 302 -15.46 6.99 13.37
N LEU A 303 -15.17 7.94 14.27
CA LEU A 303 -14.39 7.70 15.47
C LEU A 303 -15.15 6.80 16.47
N ASN A 304 -16.43 7.05 16.67
CA ASN A 304 -17.28 6.22 17.54
C ASN A 304 -17.37 4.78 17.00
N ALA A 305 -17.52 4.58 15.70
CA ALA A 305 -17.54 3.25 15.09
C ALA A 305 -16.20 2.52 15.28
N TYR A 306 -15.08 3.21 15.09
CA TYR A 306 -13.74 2.68 15.37
C TYR A 306 -13.64 2.18 16.82
N GLN A 307 -13.98 3.04 17.80
CA GLN A 307 -13.91 2.71 19.22
C GLN A 307 -14.92 1.64 19.63
N THR A 308 -16.09 1.59 19.02
CA THR A 308 -17.11 0.57 19.27
C THR A 308 -16.60 -0.79 18.80
N TYR A 309 -16.04 -0.86 17.58
CA TYR A 309 -15.44 -2.11 17.12
C TYR A 309 -14.27 -2.56 18.01
N GLU A 310 -13.40 -1.64 18.43
CA GLU A 310 -12.26 -1.94 19.32
C GLU A 310 -12.71 -2.56 20.65
N ARG A 311 -13.90 -2.18 21.16
CA ARG A 311 -14.44 -2.68 22.43
C ARG A 311 -15.24 -3.97 22.29
N LEU A 312 -16.05 -4.09 21.25
CA LEU A 312 -16.97 -5.22 21.06
C LEU A 312 -16.33 -6.36 20.25
N GLY A 313 -15.45 -6.05 19.31
CA GLY A 313 -14.92 -7.03 18.37
C GLY A 313 -15.95 -7.55 17.37
N ALA A 314 -15.62 -8.65 16.72
CA ALA A 314 -16.51 -9.34 15.79
C ALA A 314 -17.36 -10.39 16.53
N PRO A 315 -18.62 -10.63 16.11
CA PRO A 315 -19.30 -10.01 14.96
C PRO A 315 -20.01 -8.68 15.27
N GLU A 316 -20.30 -8.38 16.56
CA GLU A 316 -21.18 -7.28 16.98
C GLU A 316 -20.63 -5.90 16.56
N GLY A 317 -19.32 -5.71 16.62
CA GLY A 317 -18.67 -4.48 16.21
C GLY A 317 -18.83 -4.14 14.73
N TYR A 318 -19.13 -5.12 13.87
CA TYR A 318 -19.42 -4.89 12.46
C TYR A 318 -20.67 -4.03 12.23
N LEU A 319 -21.66 -4.09 13.14
CA LEU A 319 -22.88 -3.30 13.03
C LEU A 319 -22.60 -1.79 13.09
N ALA A 320 -21.70 -1.37 14.01
CA ALA A 320 -21.30 0.03 14.12
C ALA A 320 -20.55 0.51 12.86
N LEU A 321 -19.68 -0.33 12.30
CA LEU A 321 -18.99 -0.04 11.05
C LEU A 321 -19.97 0.07 9.88
N ALA A 322 -20.90 -0.89 9.74
CA ALA A 322 -21.89 -0.91 8.67
C ALA A 322 -22.84 0.30 8.72
N GLN A 323 -23.32 0.66 9.92
CA GLN A 323 -24.13 1.87 10.13
C GLN A 323 -23.38 3.12 9.66
N THR A 324 -22.10 3.24 10.03
CA THR A 324 -21.30 4.41 9.70
C THR A 324 -20.93 4.43 8.21
N ILE A 325 -20.70 3.28 7.58
CA ILE A 325 -20.47 3.18 6.12
C ILE A 325 -21.65 3.79 5.35
N THR A 326 -22.88 3.41 5.69
CA THR A 326 -24.08 3.95 5.03
C THR A 326 -24.23 5.45 5.26
N TYR A 327 -23.97 5.92 6.47
CA TYR A 327 -23.99 7.33 6.79
C TYR A 327 -22.95 8.12 5.99
N LEU A 328 -21.68 7.72 6.01
CA LEU A 328 -20.60 8.40 5.29
C LEU A 328 -20.82 8.39 3.78
N ALA A 329 -21.40 7.31 3.23
CA ALA A 329 -21.74 7.26 1.82
C ALA A 329 -22.78 8.34 1.43
N LEU A 330 -23.78 8.60 2.27
CA LEU A 330 -24.88 9.50 1.96
C LEU A 330 -24.69 10.93 2.50
N ALA A 331 -23.71 11.17 3.37
CA ALA A 331 -23.37 12.49 3.86
C ALA A 331 -23.00 13.45 2.72
N PRO A 332 -23.32 14.76 2.83
CA PRO A 332 -22.89 15.75 1.85
C PRO A 332 -21.36 15.79 1.75
N LYS A 333 -20.84 15.98 0.54
CA LYS A 333 -19.40 15.89 0.26
C LYS A 333 -18.78 17.28 0.10
N SER A 334 -17.67 17.53 0.82
CA SER A 334 -16.79 18.68 0.61
C SER A 334 -15.35 18.32 0.90
N ASN A 335 -14.47 18.71 0.00
CA ASN A 335 -13.02 18.63 0.19
C ASN A 335 -12.37 20.01 0.36
N ALA A 336 -13.15 21.03 0.74
CA ALA A 336 -12.68 22.41 0.83
C ALA A 336 -11.53 22.55 1.85
N SER A 337 -11.67 21.95 3.04
CA SER A 337 -10.62 21.97 4.08
C SER A 337 -9.35 21.25 3.62
N TYR A 338 -9.48 20.10 2.93
CA TYR A 338 -8.34 19.38 2.36
C TYR A 338 -7.60 20.21 1.30
N LYS A 339 -8.35 20.87 0.38
CA LYS A 339 -7.76 21.76 -0.62
C LYS A 339 -7.08 22.96 0.02
N ALA A 340 -7.69 23.57 1.04
CA ALA A 340 -7.12 24.68 1.79
C ALA A 340 -5.77 24.31 2.42
N MET A 341 -5.72 23.18 3.11
CA MET A 341 -4.49 22.65 3.70
C MET A 341 -3.41 22.42 2.64
N LYS A 342 -3.73 21.74 1.53
CA LYS A 342 -2.77 21.50 0.43
C LYS A 342 -2.26 22.79 -0.19
N ALA A 343 -3.13 23.76 -0.41
CA ALA A 343 -2.75 25.07 -0.97
C ALA A 343 -1.82 25.82 -0.02
N ALA A 344 -2.12 25.84 1.29
CA ALA A 344 -1.27 26.46 2.29
C ALA A 344 0.13 25.81 2.35
N PHE A 345 0.21 24.47 2.38
CA PHE A 345 1.49 23.77 2.33
C PHE A 345 2.27 24.02 1.03
N ALA A 346 1.59 24.05 -0.11
CA ALA A 346 2.24 24.35 -1.39
C ALA A 346 2.80 25.78 -1.41
N TYR A 347 2.05 26.75 -0.90
CA TYR A 347 2.50 28.14 -0.80
C TYR A 347 3.76 28.27 0.07
N VAL A 348 3.73 27.68 1.28
CA VAL A 348 4.89 27.71 2.22
C VAL A 348 6.15 27.08 1.61
N ARG A 349 6.01 26.03 0.79
CA ARG A 349 7.15 25.40 0.10
C ARG A 349 7.71 26.21 -1.05
N ALA A 350 6.87 27.00 -1.70
CA ALA A 350 7.25 27.75 -2.91
C ALA A 350 7.69 29.19 -2.62
N ASN A 351 7.47 29.72 -1.41
CA ASN A 351 7.75 31.10 -1.07
C ASN A 351 8.70 31.20 0.13
N PRO A 352 9.44 32.32 0.27
CA PRO A 352 10.25 32.61 1.45
C PRO A 352 9.40 32.65 2.71
N ALA A 353 9.99 32.37 3.86
CA ALA A 353 9.33 32.53 5.14
C ALA A 353 9.12 34.02 5.44
N HIS A 354 7.87 34.47 5.43
CA HIS A 354 7.52 35.83 5.81
C HIS A 354 7.51 35.99 7.33
N PRO A 355 7.95 37.14 7.88
CA PRO A 355 7.93 37.38 9.32
C PRO A 355 6.49 37.51 9.82
N VAL A 356 6.25 37.07 11.06
CA VAL A 356 4.95 37.30 11.71
C VAL A 356 4.71 38.80 11.87
N PRO A 357 3.54 39.34 11.48
CA PRO A 357 3.20 40.74 11.67
C PRO A 357 3.37 41.21 13.12
N LEU A 358 3.88 42.42 13.33
CA LEU A 358 4.22 42.93 14.69
C LEU A 358 3.03 42.89 15.64
N HIS A 359 1.83 43.26 15.17
CA HIS A 359 0.61 43.24 15.98
C HIS A 359 0.20 41.85 16.46
N LEU A 360 0.62 40.77 15.78
CA LEU A 360 0.34 39.39 16.18
C LEU A 360 1.41 38.81 17.12
N ARG A 361 2.51 39.54 17.36
CA ARG A 361 3.58 39.05 18.22
C ARG A 361 3.29 39.37 19.68
N ASN A 362 3.54 38.43 20.58
CA ASN A 362 3.45 38.67 22.02
C ASN A 362 4.57 39.60 22.50
N ALA A 363 4.26 40.54 23.38
CA ALA A 363 5.20 41.51 23.99
C ALA A 363 5.42 41.24 25.50
N PRO A 364 6.10 40.15 25.91
CA PRO A 364 6.25 39.79 27.31
C PRO A 364 7.19 40.73 28.11
N THR A 365 8.00 41.52 27.44
CA THR A 365 8.94 42.44 28.07
C THR A 365 8.76 43.88 27.58
N ALA A 366 9.27 44.87 28.35
CA ALA A 366 9.25 46.28 27.95
C ALA A 366 10.05 46.51 26.64
N VAL A 367 11.10 45.75 26.39
CA VAL A 367 11.89 45.83 25.16
C VAL A 367 10.98 45.46 23.94
N HIS A 368 10.29 44.34 24.02
CA HIS A 368 9.39 43.94 22.94
C HIS A 368 8.26 44.95 22.68
N LYS A 369 7.74 45.59 23.76
CA LYS A 369 6.73 46.64 23.59
C LYS A 369 7.30 47.87 22.85
N ASN A 370 8.57 48.27 23.19
CA ASN A 370 9.25 49.35 22.52
C ASN A 370 9.57 49.04 21.05
N GLU A 371 9.72 47.79 20.70
CA GLU A 371 9.88 47.30 19.31
C GLU A 371 8.56 47.17 18.56
N GLY A 372 7.44 47.56 19.16
CA GLY A 372 6.11 47.55 18.53
C GLY A 372 5.39 46.21 18.52
N TYR A 373 5.86 45.21 19.30
CA TYR A 373 5.20 43.91 19.39
C TYR A 373 3.84 44.09 20.08
N GLY A 374 2.78 43.52 19.45
CA GLY A 374 1.42 43.62 19.91
C GLY A 374 0.74 45.01 19.65
N ALA A 375 1.51 45.97 19.09
CA ALA A 375 0.93 47.30 18.83
C ALA A 375 -0.16 47.23 17.74
N GLY A 376 -1.32 47.81 18.08
CA GLY A 376 -2.47 47.80 17.17
C GLY A 376 -3.26 46.49 17.10
N TYR A 377 -2.92 45.48 17.93
CA TYR A 377 -3.75 44.30 18.04
C TYR A 377 -5.08 44.62 18.70
N ARG A 378 -6.17 44.27 18.06
CA ARG A 378 -7.55 44.42 18.56
C ARG A 378 -8.04 43.04 19.03
N TYR A 379 -8.42 42.93 20.30
CA TYR A 379 -8.90 41.68 20.86
C TYR A 379 -10.35 41.44 20.41
N ALA A 380 -10.55 40.41 19.61
CA ALA A 380 -11.86 40.18 18.94
C ALA A 380 -13.05 40.10 19.90
N HIS A 381 -12.87 39.62 21.15
CA HIS A 381 -13.97 39.58 22.13
C HIS A 381 -14.45 40.94 22.64
N ASP A 382 -13.61 41.98 22.51
CA ASP A 382 -13.94 43.34 22.88
C ASP A 382 -14.63 44.11 21.73
N GLU A 383 -14.66 43.49 20.54
CA GLU A 383 -15.21 44.07 19.33
C GLU A 383 -16.68 43.66 19.08
N PRO A 384 -17.46 44.47 18.36
CA PRO A 384 -18.82 44.09 17.95
C PRO A 384 -18.82 42.74 17.22
N GLN A 385 -19.76 41.86 17.56
CA GLN A 385 -19.88 40.51 17.01
C GLN A 385 -18.64 39.60 17.24
N ALA A 386 -17.77 39.95 18.22
CA ALA A 386 -16.51 39.28 18.48
C ALA A 386 -15.64 39.19 17.22
N TYR A 387 -15.59 40.23 16.39
CA TYR A 387 -14.85 40.31 15.15
C TYR A 387 -14.16 41.66 14.98
N ALA A 388 -12.83 41.64 14.88
CA ALA A 388 -12.02 42.85 14.67
C ALA A 388 -11.96 43.19 13.16
N ALA A 389 -13.01 43.81 12.64
CA ALA A 389 -13.13 44.11 11.21
C ALA A 389 -11.94 44.96 10.70
N GLY A 390 -11.38 44.58 9.56
CA GLY A 390 -10.21 45.21 8.94
C GLY A 390 -8.87 44.78 9.54
N GLN A 391 -8.82 43.95 10.61
CA GLN A 391 -7.58 43.42 11.13
C GLN A 391 -7.08 42.25 10.27
N THR A 392 -5.83 42.30 9.84
CA THR A 392 -5.20 41.25 9.02
C THR A 392 -4.48 40.22 9.92
N TYR A 393 -4.45 38.96 9.48
CA TYR A 393 -3.80 37.86 10.19
C TYR A 393 -2.73 37.17 9.34
N LEU A 394 -2.49 37.66 8.12
CA LEU A 394 -1.44 37.19 7.24
C LEU A 394 -0.37 38.32 7.10
N PRO A 395 0.88 37.95 6.75
CA PRO A 395 1.89 38.92 6.34
C PRO A 395 1.41 39.84 5.21
N ALA A 396 1.90 41.07 5.15
CA ALA A 396 1.47 42.06 4.15
C ALA A 396 1.70 41.54 2.69
N GLU A 397 2.76 40.79 2.49
CA GLU A 397 3.11 40.16 1.20
C GLU A 397 2.10 39.10 0.76
N MET A 398 1.26 38.66 1.68
CA MET A 398 0.20 37.67 1.44
C MET A 398 -1.20 38.34 1.35
N ALA A 399 -1.25 39.67 1.19
CA ALA A 399 -2.52 40.37 1.08
C ALA A 399 -3.39 39.79 -0.04
N GLY A 400 -4.66 39.52 0.27
CA GLY A 400 -5.63 38.95 -0.67
C GLY A 400 -5.53 37.45 -0.91
N ILE A 401 -4.53 36.75 -0.33
CA ILE A 401 -4.45 35.29 -0.43
C ILE A 401 -5.53 34.65 0.44
N ARG A 402 -6.24 33.71 -0.19
CA ARG A 402 -7.24 32.89 0.47
C ARG A 402 -6.98 31.43 0.16
N PHE A 403 -6.91 30.58 1.18
CA PHE A 403 -6.74 29.13 1.04
C PHE A 403 -8.06 28.39 1.15
N TYR A 404 -8.95 28.80 2.06
CA TYR A 404 -10.22 28.13 2.31
C TYR A 404 -11.34 28.76 1.45
N HIS A 405 -11.93 27.90 0.61
CA HIS A 405 -13.07 28.24 -0.24
C HIS A 405 -14.16 27.20 0.04
N PRO A 406 -15.17 27.53 0.87
CA PRO A 406 -16.25 26.61 1.19
C PRO A 406 -17.07 26.24 -0.05
N ASN A 407 -17.69 25.06 -0.01
CA ASN A 407 -18.64 24.62 -1.00
C ASN A 407 -20.07 24.86 -0.47
N ARG A 408 -21.02 25.20 -1.35
CA ARG A 408 -22.43 25.31 -0.95
C ARG A 408 -23.11 23.96 -0.76
N ARG A 409 -22.61 23.16 0.21
CA ARG A 409 -23.12 21.82 0.53
C ARG A 409 -23.16 21.59 2.03
N GLY A 410 -24.30 21.07 2.52
CA GLY A 410 -24.49 20.76 3.92
C GLY A 410 -24.23 21.95 4.84
N PHE A 411 -23.47 21.75 5.91
CA PHE A 411 -23.16 22.81 6.88
C PHE A 411 -22.24 23.90 6.32
N GLU A 412 -21.46 23.64 5.27
CA GLU A 412 -20.59 24.65 4.65
C GLU A 412 -21.37 25.84 4.06
N ILE A 413 -22.65 25.69 3.74
CA ILE A 413 -23.52 26.85 3.37
C ILE A 413 -23.48 27.92 4.46
N LYS A 414 -23.66 27.49 5.74
CA LYS A 414 -23.62 28.43 6.88
C LYS A 414 -22.24 29.03 7.10
N LEU A 415 -21.17 28.28 6.80
CA LEU A 415 -19.80 28.77 6.90
C LEU A 415 -19.51 29.83 5.81
N GLU A 416 -20.00 29.62 4.60
CA GLU A 416 -19.87 30.56 3.49
C GLU A 416 -20.63 31.85 3.79
N ASP A 417 -21.92 31.75 4.19
CA ASP A 417 -22.73 32.90 4.59
C ASP A 417 -22.04 33.70 5.71
N LYS A 418 -21.42 33.02 6.68
CA LYS A 418 -20.64 33.68 7.74
C LYS A 418 -19.40 34.39 7.19
N LEU A 419 -18.67 33.78 6.28
CA LEU A 419 -17.49 34.41 5.64
C LEU A 419 -17.86 35.63 4.83
N GLU A 420 -18.98 35.60 4.08
CA GLU A 420 -19.48 36.73 3.32
C GLU A 420 -19.87 37.90 4.25
N GLN A 421 -20.53 37.61 5.39
CA GLN A 421 -20.83 38.61 6.41
C GLN A 421 -19.58 39.29 6.98
N LEU A 422 -18.53 38.49 7.32
CA LEU A 422 -17.27 39.02 7.86
C LEU A 422 -16.55 39.90 6.83
N GLN A 423 -16.55 39.49 5.55
CA GLN A 423 -15.98 40.31 4.46
C GLN A 423 -16.69 41.64 4.27
N ALA A 424 -18.01 41.63 4.33
CA ALA A 424 -18.78 42.88 4.26
C ALA A 424 -18.44 43.86 5.40
N LEU A 425 -18.15 43.34 6.61
CA LEU A 425 -17.68 44.17 7.74
C LEU A 425 -16.27 44.73 7.48
N ASP A 426 -15.36 43.94 6.91
CA ASP A 426 -14.03 44.41 6.53
C ASP A 426 -14.08 45.50 5.47
N GLU A 427 -14.94 45.38 4.45
CA GLU A 427 -15.13 46.38 3.40
C GLU A 427 -15.70 47.69 3.95
N GLN A 428 -16.67 47.60 4.86
CA GLN A 428 -17.26 48.80 5.52
C GLN A 428 -16.22 49.56 6.33
N THR A 429 -15.31 48.84 7.02
CA THR A 429 -14.24 49.44 7.81
C THR A 429 -13.20 50.12 6.92
N ASN A 430 -12.89 49.54 5.76
CA ASN A 430 -11.93 50.10 4.80
C ASN A 430 -12.47 51.31 4.03
N THR A 431 -13.81 51.45 3.90
CA THR A 431 -14.47 52.55 3.21
C THR A 431 -14.83 53.73 4.14
N SER A 432 -14.88 53.51 5.47
CA SER A 432 -15.10 54.56 6.44
C SER A 432 -13.81 55.38 6.64
N PRO A 433 -13.81 56.72 6.51
CA PRO A 433 -12.66 57.56 6.78
C PRO A 433 -12.24 57.38 8.25
N ASN A 434 -11.05 56.86 8.48
CA ASN A 434 -10.49 56.66 9.81
C ASN A 434 -10.33 58.00 10.54
N PRO A 435 -11.10 58.32 11.62
CA PRO A 435 -11.02 59.61 12.32
C PRO A 435 -9.69 59.81 13.07
N HIS A 436 -8.79 58.83 13.08
CA HIS A 436 -7.50 58.86 13.81
C HIS A 436 -6.24 58.87 12.90
N ARG A 437 -6.36 59.12 11.59
CA ARG A 437 -5.20 59.48 10.78
C ARG A 437 -4.89 60.96 10.97
N SER A 438 -4.02 61.30 11.89
CA SER A 438 -3.34 62.58 11.92
C SER A 438 -2.54 62.77 10.62
N PRO A 439 -2.62 63.91 9.91
CA PRO A 439 -1.75 64.16 8.77
C PRO A 439 -0.31 64.25 9.23
N SER A 440 0.54 63.45 8.57
CA SER A 440 2.00 63.52 8.69
C SER A 440 2.55 64.82 8.15
#